data_0b5dcd5254d19c4c2d772bc1c6d50b68
#
_entry.id   0b5dcd5254d19c4c2d772bc1c6d50b68
#
_cell.length_a   1.000
_cell.length_b   1.000
_cell.length_c   1.000
_cell.angle_alpha   90.00
_cell.angle_beta   90.00
_cell.angle_gamma   90.00
#
_symmetry.space_group_name_H-M   'P 1'
#
loop_
_entity.id
_entity.type
_entity.pdbx_description
1 polymer ?
#
loop_
_entity_poly.entity_id
_entity_poly.type
_entity_poly.pdbx_seq_one_letter_code
_entity_poly.pdbx_strand_id
1 'polypeptide(L)'
;MISSENRCTLFRIMRYKDSMPVQAIRRVLILSALALPLLTPGAGNLLPPVMAQTQAAQASWKDYLAARAAFKAEVEGYWTSIAEKRRGRNAKRRERQQITLDDYVLTQPPVYHGPPRPPGPSPEPVPEVQPRVTKPVPVVSDLVAAAAQVYQWTPQRPANEMEFKRAYARYALNAGLTAAQAVRVYAFETGGNGTHASQSGFRNGHAISTAIGYNQLLTTNTVELIAEQGDELLKELKARAASLTGPARAAMEHKLSVLKKMVALATSVPDEWAQHEKMGDTPQGWAMHAMVLDIDVGPMLQTHKLLTSVIFARQKGYTRPLTAAELEMMNLTGDGTGLDMVTMPLAMREQVPTSNFFVRLGYERNPVAIRNNTVAKLLAVTDSWMDSHSSLPGAKELAAAF
;
A
#
# COMPACT_ATOMS: atom_id res chain seq x y z
N MET A 1 -4.92 -17.66 -3.13
CA MET A 1 -5.71 -16.42 -2.91
C MET A 1 -4.79 -15.43 -2.23
N ILE A 2 -4.27 -14.47 -2.95
CA ILE A 2 -3.32 -13.48 -2.44
C ILE A 2 -4.11 -12.50 -1.58
N SER A 3 -3.81 -12.46 -0.29
CA SER A 3 -4.38 -11.45 0.62
C SER A 3 -3.79 -10.09 0.27
N SER A 4 -4.62 -9.19 -0.28
CA SER A 4 -4.23 -7.83 -0.69
C SER A 4 -4.17 -6.85 0.49
N GLU A 5 -4.15 -7.33 1.74
CA GLU A 5 -4.31 -6.50 2.92
C GLU A 5 -3.15 -5.53 3.19
N ASN A 6 -1.93 -5.84 2.71
CA ASN A 6 -0.75 -5.02 2.98
C ASN A 6 -0.30 -4.07 1.85
N ARG A 7 -0.87 -4.18 0.66
CA ARG A 7 -0.49 -3.33 -0.49
C ARG A 7 -1.01 -1.89 -0.43
N CYS A 8 -1.79 -1.53 0.59
CA CYS A 8 -2.37 -0.18 0.73
C CYS A 8 -1.46 0.88 1.37
N THR A 9 -0.19 0.59 1.57
CA THR A 9 0.72 1.47 2.32
C THR A 9 0.98 2.78 1.58
N LEU A 10 1.03 2.75 0.28
CA LEU A 10 1.35 3.90 -0.58
C LEU A 10 0.30 5.00 -0.57
N PHE A 11 -0.98 4.66 -0.68
CA PHE A 11 -2.06 5.62 -0.58
C PHE A 11 -2.21 6.22 0.83
N ARG A 12 -1.57 5.62 1.85
CA ARG A 12 -1.42 6.23 3.18
C ARG A 12 -0.43 7.39 3.19
N ILE A 13 0.61 7.34 2.35
CA ILE A 13 1.60 8.43 2.20
C ILE A 13 0.97 9.66 1.54
N MET A 14 0.12 9.47 0.53
CA MET A 14 -0.64 10.56 -0.08
C MET A 14 -1.52 11.31 0.95
N ARG A 15 -2.04 10.62 1.99
CA ARG A 15 -2.81 11.24 3.06
C ARG A 15 -2.02 12.23 3.91
N TYR A 16 -0.70 12.04 4.02
CA TYR A 16 0.14 12.87 4.90
C TYR A 16 0.56 14.20 4.25
N LYS A 17 0.62 14.27 2.92
CA LYS A 17 1.03 15.48 2.20
C LYS A 17 -0.14 16.44 1.89
N ASP A 18 -1.37 15.93 1.79
CA ASP A 18 -2.56 16.77 1.55
C ASP A 18 -3.09 17.48 2.81
N SER A 19 -2.53 17.21 4.00
CA SER A 19 -2.86 17.89 5.25
C SER A 19 -1.89 19.03 5.55
N MET A 20 -1.74 19.99 4.66
CA MET A 20 -1.16 21.28 5.01
C MET A 20 -2.19 22.12 5.77
N PRO A 21 -1.79 22.85 6.83
CA PRO A 21 -2.72 23.45 7.77
C PRO A 21 -3.44 24.66 7.15
N VAL A 22 -4.76 24.59 7.13
CA VAL A 22 -5.56 25.80 6.99
C VAL A 22 -5.40 26.56 8.31
N GLN A 23 -4.56 27.58 8.30
CA GLN A 23 -4.46 28.55 9.36
C GLN A 23 -5.72 29.40 9.46
N ALA A 24 -6.07 29.71 10.69
CA ALA A 24 -6.88 30.82 11.13
C ALA A 24 -8.40 30.67 11.03
N ILE A 25 -8.99 30.16 12.11
CA ILE A 25 -10.31 30.66 12.54
C ILE A 25 -10.12 31.44 13.84
N ARG A 26 -10.46 32.70 13.74
CA ARG A 26 -10.44 33.75 14.77
C ARG A 26 -11.19 33.30 16.01
N ARG A 27 -10.56 33.49 17.16
CA ARG A 27 -11.22 33.55 18.49
C ARG A 27 -12.19 34.73 18.53
N VAL A 28 -13.46 34.44 18.60
CA VAL A 28 -14.48 35.41 19.00
C VAL A 28 -14.74 35.18 20.50
N LEU A 29 -14.31 36.11 21.32
CA LEU A 29 -14.70 36.22 22.70
C LEU A 29 -16.14 36.72 22.75
N ILE A 30 -17.06 35.93 23.29
CA ILE A 30 -18.39 36.38 23.68
C ILE A 30 -18.38 36.56 25.19
N LEU A 31 -18.41 37.81 25.61
CA LEU A 31 -18.75 38.19 26.99
C LEU A 31 -20.23 37.90 27.23
N SER A 32 -20.52 37.01 28.13
CA SER A 32 -21.90 36.79 28.61
C SER A 32 -22.10 37.60 29.90
N ALA A 33 -22.98 38.58 29.83
CA ALA A 33 -23.42 39.35 30.97
C ALA A 33 -24.32 38.51 31.90
N LEU A 34 -24.04 38.53 33.17
CA LEU A 34 -24.91 38.00 34.23
C LEU A 34 -26.14 38.92 34.37
N ALA A 35 -27.32 38.30 34.20
CA ALA A 35 -28.59 38.88 34.71
C ALA A 35 -29.20 37.90 35.73
N LEU A 36 -29.30 38.32 36.96
CA LEU A 36 -30.11 37.67 38.00
C LEU A 36 -31.59 37.96 37.73
N PRO A 37 -32.49 36.99 37.87
CA PRO A 37 -33.90 37.31 38.18
C PRO A 37 -34.27 36.89 39.59
N LEU A 38 -35.09 37.79 40.20
CA LEU A 38 -35.72 37.70 41.50
C LEU A 38 -36.61 36.48 41.67
N LEU A 39 -36.60 35.93 42.88
CA LEU A 39 -37.51 34.88 43.34
C LEU A 39 -38.94 35.40 43.45
N THR A 40 -39.93 34.59 42.97
CA THR A 40 -41.30 34.54 43.49
C THR A 40 -41.68 33.11 43.79
N PRO A 41 -42.34 32.78 44.93
CA PRO A 41 -42.70 31.45 45.30
C PRO A 41 -44.10 31.11 44.73
N GLY A 42 -44.14 30.08 43.90
CA GLY A 42 -45.40 29.48 43.45
C GLY A 42 -45.22 27.95 43.44
N ALA A 43 -45.86 27.29 44.42
CA ALA A 43 -45.85 25.84 44.54
C ALA A 43 -46.68 25.20 43.42
N GLY A 44 -46.04 24.42 42.60
CA GLY A 44 -46.64 23.51 41.68
C GLY A 44 -45.76 22.29 41.50
N ASN A 45 -46.19 21.12 41.93
CA ASN A 45 -45.52 19.85 41.76
C ASN A 45 -45.34 19.52 40.25
N LEU A 46 -44.17 19.83 39.72
CA LEU A 46 -43.71 19.37 38.42
C LEU A 46 -42.64 18.29 38.64
N LEU A 47 -43.02 17.03 38.44
CA LEU A 47 -42.04 15.95 38.31
C LEU A 47 -41.09 16.23 37.16
N PRO A 48 -39.83 15.77 37.22
CA PRO A 48 -38.73 16.40 36.47
C PRO A 48 -38.65 15.95 35.00
N PRO A 49 -38.09 16.81 34.13
CA PRO A 49 -37.91 16.55 32.72
C PRO A 49 -36.88 15.44 32.41
N VAL A 50 -36.25 14.83 33.40
CA VAL A 50 -35.17 13.83 33.24
C VAL A 50 -35.71 12.52 32.60
N MET A 51 -36.92 12.08 32.90
CA MET A 51 -37.51 10.84 32.32
C MET A 51 -37.84 10.98 30.84
N ALA A 52 -38.35 12.13 30.41
CA ALA A 52 -38.67 12.39 29.00
C ALA A 52 -37.40 12.52 28.14
N GLN A 53 -36.34 13.12 28.66
CA GLN A 53 -35.03 13.22 27.97
C GLN A 53 -34.36 11.84 27.84
N THR A 54 -34.51 10.97 28.84
CA THR A 54 -33.96 9.60 28.80
C THR A 54 -34.69 8.73 27.77
N GLN A 55 -36.00 8.85 27.66
CA GLN A 55 -36.80 8.12 26.66
C GLN A 55 -36.54 8.60 25.24
N ALA A 56 -36.46 9.91 25.02
CA ALA A 56 -36.12 10.47 23.71
C ALA A 56 -34.69 10.09 23.28
N ALA A 57 -33.73 10.08 24.21
CA ALA A 57 -32.36 9.63 23.95
C ALA A 57 -32.32 8.13 23.64
N GLN A 58 -33.07 7.29 24.34
CA GLN A 58 -33.16 5.87 24.05
C GLN A 58 -33.82 5.55 22.70
N ALA A 59 -34.91 6.28 22.35
CA ALA A 59 -35.52 6.16 21.02
C ALA A 59 -34.51 6.53 19.91
N SER A 60 -33.80 7.64 20.09
CA SER A 60 -32.75 8.09 19.15
C SER A 60 -31.62 7.07 18.98
N TRP A 61 -31.19 6.38 20.06
CA TRP A 61 -30.21 5.31 19.98
C TRP A 61 -30.76 4.07 19.24
N LYS A 62 -32.01 3.68 19.50
CA LYS A 62 -32.66 2.56 18.81
C LYS A 62 -32.72 2.80 17.31
N ASP A 63 -33.13 3.98 16.89
CA ASP A 63 -33.22 4.33 15.47
C ASP A 63 -31.84 4.38 14.80
N TYR A 64 -30.85 4.94 15.50
CA TYR A 64 -29.47 4.95 15.03
C TYR A 64 -28.90 3.53 14.84
N LEU A 65 -29.10 2.64 15.84
CA LEU A 65 -28.60 1.27 15.79
C LEU A 65 -29.29 0.45 14.69
N ALA A 66 -30.61 0.61 14.52
CA ALA A 66 -31.36 -0.02 13.44
C ALA A 66 -30.86 0.43 12.06
N ALA A 67 -30.68 1.76 11.86
CA ALA A 67 -30.15 2.31 10.63
C ALA A 67 -28.69 1.86 10.36
N ARG A 68 -27.87 1.76 11.41
CA ARG A 68 -26.49 1.24 11.29
C ARG A 68 -26.46 -0.25 10.93
N ALA A 69 -27.37 -1.06 11.50
CA ALA A 69 -27.49 -2.48 11.17
C ALA A 69 -27.91 -2.68 9.71
N ALA A 70 -28.92 -1.93 9.24
CA ALA A 70 -29.37 -1.95 7.85
C ALA A 70 -28.25 -1.54 6.90
N PHE A 71 -27.56 -0.45 7.19
CA PHE A 71 -26.39 0.00 6.42
C PHE A 71 -25.26 -1.03 6.39
N LYS A 72 -24.98 -1.69 7.53
CA LYS A 72 -23.97 -2.75 7.58
C LYS A 72 -24.35 -3.91 6.66
N ALA A 73 -25.60 -4.33 6.64
CA ALA A 73 -26.09 -5.38 5.76
C ALA A 73 -25.97 -4.99 4.28
N GLU A 74 -26.31 -3.74 3.93
CA GLU A 74 -26.15 -3.20 2.57
C GLU A 74 -24.68 -3.21 2.13
N VAL A 75 -23.76 -2.74 2.97
CA VAL A 75 -22.33 -2.77 2.72
C VAL A 75 -21.79 -4.18 2.54
N GLU A 76 -22.22 -5.13 3.39
CA GLU A 76 -21.83 -6.54 3.24
C GLU A 76 -22.35 -7.14 1.93
N GLY A 77 -23.59 -6.88 1.55
CA GLY A 77 -24.15 -7.29 0.27
C GLY A 77 -23.39 -6.74 -0.93
N TYR A 78 -23.02 -5.46 -0.86
CA TYR A 78 -22.21 -4.81 -1.89
C TYR A 78 -20.84 -5.51 -2.05
N TRP A 79 -20.09 -5.71 -0.97
CA TRP A 79 -18.77 -6.33 -1.06
C TRP A 79 -18.82 -7.82 -1.40
N THR A 80 -19.93 -8.50 -1.07
CA THR A 80 -20.19 -9.87 -1.53
C THR A 80 -20.35 -9.91 -3.04
N SER A 81 -21.15 -9.01 -3.63
CA SER A 81 -21.28 -8.92 -5.10
C SER A 81 -19.97 -8.56 -5.79
N ILE A 82 -19.15 -7.69 -5.23
CA ILE A 82 -17.77 -7.43 -5.74
C ILE A 82 -16.96 -8.73 -5.77
N ALA A 83 -16.97 -9.51 -4.69
CA ALA A 83 -16.22 -10.76 -4.60
C ALA A 83 -16.73 -11.81 -5.60
N GLU A 84 -18.04 -11.93 -5.80
CA GLU A 84 -18.68 -12.85 -6.75
C GLU A 84 -18.33 -12.47 -8.20
N LYS A 85 -18.51 -11.21 -8.57
CA LYS A 85 -18.14 -10.71 -9.90
C LYS A 85 -16.65 -10.91 -10.19
N ARG A 86 -15.78 -10.72 -9.20
CA ARG A 86 -14.34 -11.00 -9.34
C ARG A 86 -14.06 -12.48 -9.59
N ARG A 87 -14.73 -13.40 -8.85
CA ARG A 87 -14.61 -14.84 -9.11
C ARG A 87 -15.07 -15.20 -10.52
N GLY A 88 -16.19 -14.63 -10.97
CA GLY A 88 -16.70 -14.80 -12.34
C GLY A 88 -15.72 -14.33 -13.40
N ARG A 89 -15.16 -13.11 -13.25
CA ARG A 89 -14.12 -12.61 -14.19
C ARG A 89 -12.87 -13.50 -14.21
N ASN A 90 -12.45 -14.01 -13.06
CA ASN A 90 -11.31 -14.94 -13.00
C ASN A 90 -11.60 -16.27 -13.73
N ALA A 91 -12.83 -16.79 -13.66
CA ALA A 91 -13.25 -17.96 -14.41
C ALA A 91 -13.24 -17.66 -15.92
N LYS A 92 -13.90 -16.60 -16.36
CA LYS A 92 -13.92 -16.16 -17.76
C LYS A 92 -12.51 -16.01 -18.36
N ARG A 93 -11.56 -15.43 -17.60
CA ARG A 93 -10.17 -15.31 -18.07
C ARG A 93 -9.49 -16.65 -18.27
N ARG A 94 -9.71 -17.62 -17.38
CA ARG A 94 -9.16 -18.98 -17.58
C ARG A 94 -9.71 -19.64 -18.83
N GLU A 95 -10.98 -19.38 -19.12
CA GLU A 95 -11.70 -19.91 -20.28
C GLU A 95 -11.54 -19.04 -21.54
N ARG A 96 -10.76 -17.94 -21.46
CA ARG A 96 -10.55 -16.97 -22.55
C ARG A 96 -11.84 -16.34 -23.06
N GLN A 97 -12.86 -16.22 -22.21
CA GLN A 97 -14.13 -15.58 -22.53
C GLN A 97 -14.03 -14.06 -22.36
N GLN A 98 -14.85 -13.36 -23.14
CA GLN A 98 -14.92 -11.89 -23.08
C GLN A 98 -15.50 -11.43 -21.74
N ILE A 99 -14.85 -10.42 -21.13
CA ILE A 99 -15.34 -9.71 -19.96
C ILE A 99 -16.08 -8.47 -20.43
N THR A 100 -17.31 -8.28 -19.94
CA THR A 100 -18.21 -7.17 -20.29
C THR A 100 -18.52 -6.32 -19.06
N LEU A 101 -19.27 -5.23 -19.23
CA LEU A 101 -19.70 -4.38 -18.11
C LEU A 101 -20.52 -5.15 -17.06
N ASP A 102 -21.32 -6.13 -17.51
CA ASP A 102 -22.13 -6.97 -16.61
C ASP A 102 -21.30 -7.82 -15.65
N ASP A 103 -20.01 -7.97 -15.91
CA ASP A 103 -19.09 -8.69 -15.04
C ASP A 103 -18.55 -7.82 -13.89
N TYR A 104 -18.97 -6.56 -13.80
CA TYR A 104 -18.58 -5.62 -12.76
C TYR A 104 -19.79 -5.15 -11.96
N VAL A 105 -19.56 -4.69 -10.73
CA VAL A 105 -20.52 -3.90 -9.98
C VAL A 105 -20.36 -2.45 -10.40
N LEU A 106 -21.39 -1.87 -11.01
CA LEU A 106 -21.33 -0.51 -11.58
C LEU A 106 -21.75 0.59 -10.61
N THR A 107 -22.38 0.21 -9.48
CA THR A 107 -22.71 1.17 -8.42
C THR A 107 -21.49 1.45 -7.54
N GLN A 108 -21.49 2.63 -6.91
CA GLN A 108 -20.50 2.97 -5.90
C GLN A 108 -20.81 2.28 -4.58
N PRO A 109 -19.81 2.07 -3.69
CA PRO A 109 -20.06 1.56 -2.35
C PRO A 109 -21.10 2.40 -1.61
N PRO A 110 -22.00 1.78 -0.83
CA PRO A 110 -22.99 2.49 -0.06
C PRO A 110 -22.39 3.51 0.90
N VAL A 111 -23.06 4.64 1.07
CA VAL A 111 -22.70 5.71 2.01
C VAL A 111 -23.78 5.78 3.08
N TYR A 112 -23.38 5.95 4.33
CA TYR A 112 -24.35 6.07 5.42
C TYR A 112 -25.08 7.42 5.37
N HIS A 113 -26.39 7.37 5.25
CA HIS A 113 -27.29 8.53 5.25
C HIS A 113 -28.32 8.49 6.40
N GLY A 114 -28.15 7.58 7.35
CA GLY A 114 -29.04 7.46 8.50
C GLY A 114 -28.81 8.55 9.56
N PRO A 115 -29.55 8.46 10.69
CA PRO A 115 -29.43 9.41 11.81
C PRO A 115 -27.98 9.52 12.29
N PRO A 116 -27.52 10.71 12.74
CA PRO A 116 -26.23 10.86 13.36
C PRO A 116 -26.18 10.08 14.68
N ARG A 117 -24.96 9.73 15.12
CA ARG A 117 -24.78 9.05 16.40
C ARG A 117 -25.28 9.95 17.54
N PRO A 118 -26.21 9.48 18.38
CA PRO A 118 -26.68 10.21 19.53
C PRO A 118 -25.54 10.51 20.53
N PRO A 119 -25.62 11.60 21.28
CA PRO A 119 -24.66 11.89 22.35
C PRO A 119 -24.80 10.88 23.52
N GLY A 120 -23.70 10.68 24.26
CA GLY A 120 -23.66 9.79 25.42
C GLY A 120 -23.22 8.36 25.11
N PRO A 121 -23.16 7.49 26.13
CA PRO A 121 -22.76 6.10 25.98
C PRO A 121 -23.82 5.31 25.20
N SER A 122 -23.35 4.33 24.40
CA SER A 122 -24.24 3.39 23.72
C SER A 122 -24.98 2.52 24.73
N PRO A 123 -26.31 2.25 24.55
CA PRO A 123 -27.03 1.30 25.37
C PRO A 123 -26.59 -0.17 25.12
N GLU A 124 -25.98 -0.44 23.99
CA GLU A 124 -25.37 -1.74 23.73
C GLU A 124 -23.93 -1.79 24.28
N PRO A 125 -23.56 -2.89 24.95
CA PRO A 125 -22.19 -3.08 25.39
C PRO A 125 -21.28 -3.01 24.15
N VAL A 126 -20.38 -2.03 24.12
CA VAL A 126 -19.30 -2.00 23.12
C VAL A 126 -18.44 -3.24 23.39
N PRO A 127 -18.29 -4.15 22.43
CA PRO A 127 -17.36 -5.27 22.61
C PRO A 127 -16.01 -4.68 23.03
N GLU A 128 -15.50 -5.16 24.15
CA GLU A 128 -14.18 -4.74 24.63
C GLU A 128 -13.16 -5.08 23.55
N VAL A 129 -12.78 -4.08 22.78
CA VAL A 129 -11.74 -4.23 21.76
C VAL A 129 -10.45 -4.39 22.55
N GLN A 130 -10.07 -5.65 22.79
CA GLN A 130 -8.75 -5.90 23.35
C GLN A 130 -7.71 -5.12 22.52
N PRO A 131 -6.85 -4.32 23.16
CA PRO A 131 -5.81 -3.60 22.44
C PRO A 131 -5.01 -4.62 21.65
N ARG A 132 -5.07 -4.56 20.31
CA ARG A 132 -4.17 -5.35 19.49
C ARG A 132 -2.76 -4.97 19.88
N VAL A 133 -2.01 -5.90 20.44
CA VAL A 133 -0.57 -5.75 20.61
C VAL A 133 0.00 -5.62 19.20
N THR A 134 0.20 -4.39 18.77
CA THR A 134 0.85 -4.13 17.48
C THR A 134 2.34 -4.40 17.66
N LYS A 135 2.86 -5.45 17.00
CA LYS A 135 4.31 -5.64 16.92
C LYS A 135 4.94 -4.38 16.32
N PRO A 136 6.06 -3.91 16.88
CA PRO A 136 6.77 -2.78 16.28
C PRO A 136 7.21 -3.15 14.86
N VAL A 137 6.99 -2.24 13.92
CA VAL A 137 7.46 -2.40 12.54
C VAL A 137 8.95 -2.06 12.52
N PRO A 138 9.83 -2.94 11.97
CA PRO A 138 11.25 -2.70 11.94
C PRO A 138 11.61 -1.46 11.09
N VAL A 139 12.62 -0.73 11.54
CA VAL A 139 13.23 0.37 10.79
C VAL A 139 14.54 -0.11 10.13
N VAL A 140 15.09 0.72 9.24
CA VAL A 140 16.31 0.38 8.47
C VAL A 140 17.46 -0.13 9.37
N SER A 141 17.66 0.47 10.55
CA SER A 141 18.68 0.01 11.51
C SER A 141 18.43 -1.41 12.03
N ASP A 142 17.15 -1.76 12.26
CA ASP A 142 16.78 -3.10 12.75
C ASP A 142 17.02 -4.17 11.68
N LEU A 143 16.79 -3.83 10.41
CA LEU A 143 17.06 -4.72 9.28
C LEU A 143 18.55 -5.01 9.15
N VAL A 144 19.39 -3.96 9.25
CA VAL A 144 20.85 -4.11 9.19
C VAL A 144 21.37 -4.91 10.39
N ALA A 145 20.84 -4.66 11.59
CA ALA A 145 21.18 -5.42 12.79
C ALA A 145 20.77 -6.89 12.64
N ALA A 146 19.59 -7.18 12.10
CA ALA A 146 19.14 -8.54 11.84
C ALA A 146 20.07 -9.27 10.84
N ALA A 147 20.51 -8.60 9.76
CA ALA A 147 21.43 -9.18 8.79
C ALA A 147 22.79 -9.51 9.43
N ALA A 148 23.30 -8.62 10.28
CA ALA A 148 24.55 -8.86 11.02
C ALA A 148 24.42 -10.03 12.01
N GLN A 149 23.29 -10.12 12.72
CA GLN A 149 23.06 -11.17 13.72
C GLN A 149 22.80 -12.54 13.09
N VAL A 150 21.95 -12.61 12.06
CA VAL A 150 21.49 -13.88 11.48
C VAL A 150 22.51 -14.46 10.50
N TYR A 151 23.14 -13.60 9.68
CA TYR A 151 24.01 -14.05 8.59
C TYR A 151 25.46 -13.59 8.70
N GLN A 152 25.85 -12.91 9.80
CA GLN A 152 27.18 -12.29 9.97
C GLN A 152 27.58 -11.44 8.74
N TRP A 153 26.58 -10.74 8.19
CA TRP A 153 26.72 -9.94 6.99
C TRP A 153 26.00 -8.60 7.15
N THR A 154 26.54 -7.58 6.52
CA THR A 154 25.89 -6.28 6.42
C THR A 154 25.86 -5.80 4.96
N PRO A 155 24.78 -5.12 4.52
CA PRO A 155 24.71 -4.62 3.16
C PRO A 155 25.83 -3.62 2.87
N GLN A 156 26.48 -3.79 1.74
CA GLN A 156 27.42 -2.80 1.22
C GLN A 156 26.61 -1.60 0.69
N ARG A 157 26.66 -0.52 1.44
CA ARG A 157 25.95 0.71 1.06
C ARG A 157 26.63 1.39 -0.11
N PRO A 158 25.90 2.09 -1.01
CA PRO A 158 26.50 2.94 -2.02
C PRO A 158 27.27 4.10 -1.37
N ALA A 159 28.34 4.56 -1.99
CA ALA A 159 29.11 5.70 -1.51
C ALA A 159 28.28 7.01 -1.53
N ASN A 160 27.35 7.12 -2.46
CA ASN A 160 26.37 8.20 -2.55
C ASN A 160 25.13 7.76 -3.33
N GLU A 161 24.07 8.56 -3.29
CA GLU A 161 22.80 8.21 -3.91
C GLU A 161 22.90 8.08 -5.45
N MET A 162 23.76 8.85 -6.10
CA MET A 162 23.95 8.74 -7.55
C MET A 162 24.60 7.43 -7.97
N GLU A 163 25.43 6.82 -7.14
CA GLU A 163 25.96 5.48 -7.41
C GLU A 163 24.83 4.45 -7.46
N PHE A 164 23.90 4.51 -6.50
CA PHE A 164 22.75 3.61 -6.51
C PHE A 164 21.82 3.86 -7.70
N LYS A 165 21.54 5.13 -8.02
CA LYS A 165 20.73 5.51 -9.20
C LYS A 165 21.30 4.94 -10.50
N ARG A 166 22.62 5.07 -10.70
CA ARG A 166 23.29 4.51 -11.88
C ARG A 166 23.26 2.98 -11.91
N ALA A 167 23.44 2.33 -10.77
CA ALA A 167 23.35 0.87 -10.67
C ALA A 167 21.93 0.39 -10.98
N TYR A 168 20.93 1.05 -10.43
CA TYR A 168 19.50 0.75 -10.67
C TYR A 168 19.13 0.99 -12.14
N ALA A 169 19.45 2.16 -12.71
CA ALA A 169 19.15 2.49 -14.10
C ALA A 169 19.75 1.47 -15.08
N ARG A 170 21.03 1.14 -14.90
CA ARG A 170 21.73 0.16 -15.73
C ARG A 170 21.07 -1.22 -15.65
N TYR A 171 20.75 -1.70 -14.44
CA TYR A 171 20.12 -3.00 -14.28
C TYR A 171 18.70 -3.01 -14.85
N ALA A 172 17.91 -1.98 -14.58
CA ALA A 172 16.54 -1.84 -15.07
C ALA A 172 16.47 -1.84 -16.60
N LEU A 173 17.36 -1.08 -17.28
CA LEU A 173 17.46 -1.08 -18.75
C LEU A 173 17.82 -2.46 -19.30
N ASN A 174 18.84 -3.10 -18.75
CA ASN A 174 19.28 -4.43 -19.19
C ASN A 174 18.20 -5.49 -19.00
N ALA A 175 17.39 -5.37 -17.94
CA ALA A 175 16.26 -6.24 -17.65
C ALA A 175 15.01 -5.94 -18.50
N GLY A 176 14.99 -4.83 -19.26
CA GLY A 176 13.93 -4.47 -20.20
C GLY A 176 12.85 -3.55 -19.64
N LEU A 177 13.09 -2.87 -18.51
CA LEU A 177 12.27 -1.73 -18.09
C LEU A 177 12.69 -0.48 -18.87
N THR A 178 11.72 0.36 -19.22
CA THR A 178 12.00 1.66 -19.81
C THR A 178 12.35 2.69 -18.74
N ALA A 179 13.14 3.71 -19.09
CA ALA A 179 13.40 4.85 -18.22
C ALA A 179 12.08 5.48 -17.70
N ALA A 180 11.10 5.64 -18.60
CA ALA A 180 9.80 6.20 -18.23
C ALA A 180 9.08 5.37 -17.15
N GLN A 181 9.07 4.04 -17.25
CA GLN A 181 8.49 3.16 -16.24
C GLN A 181 9.21 3.31 -14.90
N ALA A 182 10.53 3.18 -14.89
CA ALA A 182 11.33 3.20 -13.68
C ALA A 182 11.29 4.57 -12.96
N VAL A 183 11.47 5.67 -13.71
CA VAL A 183 11.51 7.03 -13.14
C VAL A 183 10.15 7.47 -12.62
N ARG A 184 9.07 7.19 -13.36
CA ARG A 184 7.73 7.63 -12.98
C ARG A 184 7.19 6.82 -11.80
N VAL A 185 7.47 5.50 -11.72
CA VAL A 185 7.13 4.71 -10.55
C VAL A 185 7.95 5.16 -9.35
N TYR A 186 9.27 5.38 -9.50
CA TYR A 186 10.08 6.00 -8.44
C TYR A 186 9.48 7.33 -7.96
N ALA A 187 9.10 8.21 -8.89
CA ALA A 187 8.52 9.50 -8.56
C ALA A 187 7.22 9.36 -7.78
N PHE A 188 6.38 8.40 -8.14
CA PHE A 188 5.14 8.08 -7.45
C PHE A 188 5.40 7.53 -6.04
N GLU A 189 6.25 6.52 -5.92
CA GLU A 189 6.52 5.77 -4.70
C GLU A 189 7.27 6.59 -3.65
N THR A 190 8.15 7.47 -4.07
CA THR A 190 9.04 8.23 -3.17
C THR A 190 8.70 9.72 -3.08
N GLY A 191 7.71 10.19 -3.82
CA GLY A 191 7.44 11.62 -3.98
C GLY A 191 8.56 12.35 -4.70
N GLY A 192 9.31 11.69 -5.58
CA GLY A 192 10.32 12.24 -6.48
C GLY A 192 11.66 12.63 -5.86
N ASN A 193 11.85 12.45 -4.54
CA ASN A 193 13.10 12.80 -3.84
C ASN A 193 13.56 11.73 -2.83
N GLY A 194 13.07 10.50 -2.94
CA GLY A 194 13.50 9.42 -2.05
C GLY A 194 14.91 8.91 -2.34
N THR A 195 15.49 8.24 -1.36
CA THR A 195 16.78 7.55 -1.47
C THR A 195 16.58 6.05 -1.52
N HIS A 196 17.63 5.31 -1.88
CA HIS A 196 17.65 3.83 -1.83
C HIS A 196 17.30 3.27 -0.45
N ALA A 197 17.45 4.06 0.62
CA ALA A 197 17.16 3.69 1.99
C ALA A 197 15.90 4.38 2.57
N SER A 198 15.18 5.16 1.75
CA SER A 198 13.95 5.81 2.21
C SER A 198 12.91 4.78 2.59
N GLN A 199 12.56 4.74 3.87
CA GLN A 199 11.45 3.96 4.40
C GLN A 199 10.23 4.85 4.49
N SER A 200 9.13 4.42 3.90
CA SER A 200 7.88 5.18 3.94
C SER A 200 7.03 4.81 5.15
N GLY A 201 6.19 5.77 5.56
CA GLY A 201 5.20 5.53 6.58
C GLY A 201 5.77 5.60 7.99
N PHE A 202 6.03 6.84 8.46
CA PHE A 202 6.26 7.12 9.89
C PHE A 202 5.06 7.85 10.47
N ARG A 203 4.69 7.47 11.68
CA ARG A 203 3.67 8.16 12.46
C ARG A 203 4.14 8.27 13.89
N ASN A 204 4.22 9.51 14.41
CA ASN A 204 4.71 9.79 15.76
C ASN A 204 6.08 9.14 16.07
N GLY A 205 7.00 9.18 15.09
CA GLY A 205 8.35 8.60 15.26
C GLY A 205 8.44 7.07 15.10
N HIS A 206 7.31 6.37 14.88
CA HIS A 206 7.28 4.93 14.68
C HIS A 206 7.00 4.58 13.22
N ALA A 207 7.72 3.59 12.70
CA ALA A 207 7.43 3.04 11.39
C ALA A 207 6.05 2.35 11.39
N ILE A 208 5.28 2.57 10.31
CA ILE A 208 3.98 1.91 10.08
C ILE A 208 4.02 1.00 8.86
N SER A 209 5.15 0.92 8.18
CA SER A 209 5.39 0.06 7.03
C SER A 209 6.86 -0.31 6.94
N THR A 210 7.14 -1.49 6.42
CA THR A 210 8.49 -1.96 6.07
C THR A 210 8.93 -1.54 4.67
N ALA A 211 8.14 -0.76 3.96
CA ALA A 211 8.40 -0.37 2.57
C ALA A 211 9.67 0.49 2.44
N ILE A 212 10.65 0.03 1.65
CA ILE A 212 11.96 0.69 1.49
C ILE A 212 12.34 0.82 0.01
N GLY A 213 13.04 1.90 -0.28
CA GLY A 213 13.74 2.13 -1.54
C GLY A 213 12.87 2.75 -2.62
N TYR A 214 13.33 2.65 -3.87
CA TYR A 214 12.73 3.35 -5.02
C TYR A 214 11.31 2.89 -5.35
N ASN A 215 11.06 1.59 -5.25
CA ASN A 215 9.77 0.96 -5.54
C ASN A 215 9.08 0.44 -4.27
N GLN A 216 9.46 0.98 -3.12
CA GLN A 216 8.85 0.76 -1.80
C GLN A 216 8.55 -0.72 -1.51
N LEU A 217 9.59 -1.58 -1.59
CA LEU A 217 9.47 -2.99 -1.29
C LEU A 217 9.12 -3.21 0.19
N LEU A 218 8.13 -4.06 0.43
CA LEU A 218 7.85 -4.62 1.76
C LEU A 218 8.80 -5.80 2.06
N THR A 219 8.95 -6.17 3.32
CA THR A 219 9.64 -7.41 3.70
C THR A 219 9.09 -8.62 2.96
N THR A 220 7.76 -8.72 2.85
CA THR A 220 7.08 -9.79 2.11
C THR A 220 7.51 -9.83 0.65
N ASN A 221 7.55 -8.67 -0.04
CA ASN A 221 7.99 -8.63 -1.43
C ASN A 221 9.45 -9.08 -1.57
N THR A 222 10.30 -8.71 -0.63
CA THR A 222 11.71 -9.13 -0.69
C THR A 222 11.86 -10.64 -0.53
N VAL A 223 11.12 -11.26 0.41
CA VAL A 223 11.11 -12.71 0.58
C VAL A 223 10.58 -13.41 -0.68
N GLU A 224 9.45 -12.95 -1.23
CA GLU A 224 8.86 -13.41 -2.49
C GLU A 224 9.88 -13.34 -3.66
N LEU A 225 10.49 -12.17 -3.87
CA LEU A 225 11.47 -11.97 -4.94
C LEU A 225 12.73 -12.82 -4.75
N ILE A 226 13.21 -13.02 -3.53
CA ILE A 226 14.34 -13.91 -3.26
C ILE A 226 13.96 -15.37 -3.54
N ALA A 227 12.73 -15.78 -3.25
CA ALA A 227 12.25 -17.12 -3.58
C ALA A 227 12.11 -17.34 -5.09
N GLU A 228 11.49 -16.39 -5.80
CA GLU A 228 11.19 -16.52 -7.24
C GLU A 228 12.39 -16.24 -8.14
N GLN A 229 13.21 -15.24 -7.80
CA GLN A 229 14.29 -14.71 -8.64
C GLN A 229 15.68 -15.08 -8.11
N GLY A 230 15.76 -15.90 -7.05
CA GLY A 230 17.01 -16.22 -6.36
C GLY A 230 18.11 -16.75 -7.26
N ASP A 231 17.78 -17.64 -8.19
CA ASP A 231 18.74 -18.22 -9.13
C ASP A 231 19.33 -17.16 -10.07
N GLU A 232 18.52 -16.22 -10.56
CA GLU A 232 18.99 -15.11 -11.43
C GLU A 232 19.87 -14.15 -10.62
N LEU A 233 19.47 -13.78 -9.39
CA LEU A 233 20.26 -12.94 -8.49
C LEU A 233 21.64 -13.60 -8.19
N LEU A 234 21.66 -14.89 -7.94
CA LEU A 234 22.91 -15.65 -7.69
C LEU A 234 23.78 -15.71 -8.93
N LYS A 235 23.21 -15.90 -10.12
CA LYS A 235 23.92 -15.92 -11.40
C LYS A 235 24.60 -14.58 -11.68
N GLU A 236 23.89 -13.47 -11.50
CA GLU A 236 24.42 -12.12 -11.70
C GLU A 236 25.58 -11.83 -10.73
N LEU A 237 25.42 -12.13 -9.42
CA LEU A 237 26.49 -11.93 -8.46
C LEU A 237 27.70 -12.83 -8.73
N LYS A 238 27.48 -14.07 -9.19
CA LYS A 238 28.55 -14.98 -9.58
C LYS A 238 29.35 -14.48 -10.77
N ALA A 239 28.66 -13.97 -11.79
CA ALA A 239 29.31 -13.33 -12.93
C ALA A 239 30.15 -12.12 -12.50
N ARG A 240 29.63 -11.30 -11.60
CA ARG A 240 30.34 -10.16 -11.04
C ARG A 240 31.56 -10.60 -10.20
N ALA A 241 31.43 -11.64 -9.37
CA ALA A 241 32.54 -12.18 -8.59
C ALA A 241 33.71 -12.65 -9.48
N ALA A 242 33.37 -13.22 -10.64
CA ALA A 242 34.39 -13.70 -11.59
C ALA A 242 35.25 -12.56 -12.19
N SER A 243 34.74 -11.33 -12.25
CA SER A 243 35.45 -10.16 -12.74
C SER A 243 36.29 -9.44 -11.66
N LEU A 244 36.18 -9.86 -10.39
CA LEU A 244 36.86 -9.25 -9.25
C LEU A 244 38.09 -10.05 -8.83
N THR A 245 39.02 -9.40 -8.12
CA THR A 245 40.21 -10.01 -7.53
C THR A 245 40.40 -9.57 -6.08
N GLY A 246 41.23 -10.29 -5.32
CA GLY A 246 41.63 -9.92 -3.97
C GLY A 246 40.47 -9.74 -2.99
N PRO A 247 40.53 -8.77 -2.08
CA PRO A 247 39.52 -8.54 -1.05
C PRO A 247 38.11 -8.28 -1.59
N ALA A 248 37.99 -7.61 -2.75
CA ALA A 248 36.69 -7.34 -3.38
C ALA A 248 36.00 -8.64 -3.83
N ARG A 249 36.76 -9.58 -4.38
CA ARG A 249 36.25 -10.90 -4.76
C ARG A 249 35.81 -11.69 -3.51
N ALA A 250 36.61 -11.72 -2.46
CA ALA A 250 36.27 -12.40 -1.22
C ALA A 250 34.99 -11.85 -0.59
N ALA A 251 34.80 -10.53 -0.58
CA ALA A 251 33.57 -9.89 -0.10
C ALA A 251 32.34 -10.29 -0.95
N MET A 252 32.48 -10.37 -2.27
CA MET A 252 31.41 -10.78 -3.18
C MET A 252 31.07 -12.27 -3.03
N GLU A 253 32.09 -13.15 -2.83
CA GLU A 253 31.89 -14.58 -2.58
C GLU A 253 31.18 -14.81 -1.22
N HIS A 254 31.49 -14.00 -0.20
CA HIS A 254 30.77 -14.02 1.06
C HIS A 254 29.31 -13.61 0.87
N LYS A 255 29.04 -12.50 0.16
CA LYS A 255 27.68 -12.05 -0.20
C LYS A 255 26.91 -13.14 -0.93
N LEU A 256 27.53 -13.81 -1.92
CA LEU A 256 26.96 -14.98 -2.61
C LEU A 256 26.58 -16.11 -1.67
N SER A 257 27.45 -16.44 -0.71
CA SER A 257 27.17 -17.47 0.30
C SER A 257 25.96 -17.11 1.17
N VAL A 258 25.86 -15.85 1.57
CA VAL A 258 24.73 -15.34 2.34
C VAL A 258 23.43 -15.41 1.52
N LEU A 259 23.46 -14.91 0.29
CA LEU A 259 22.26 -14.93 -0.58
C LEU A 259 21.81 -16.37 -0.86
N LYS A 260 22.72 -17.34 -1.06
CA LYS A 260 22.34 -18.76 -1.19
C LYS A 260 21.55 -19.27 0.01
N LYS A 261 21.96 -18.91 1.22
CA LYS A 261 21.24 -19.31 2.45
C LYS A 261 19.86 -18.65 2.51
N MET A 262 19.75 -17.38 2.09
CA MET A 262 18.48 -16.66 2.03
C MET A 262 17.53 -17.26 0.99
N VAL A 263 18.02 -17.62 -0.21
CA VAL A 263 17.24 -18.31 -1.23
C VAL A 263 16.74 -19.65 -0.72
N ALA A 264 17.61 -20.48 -0.12
CA ALA A 264 17.21 -21.77 0.43
C ALA A 264 16.14 -21.64 1.51
N LEU A 265 16.20 -20.59 2.34
CA LEU A 265 15.18 -20.33 3.37
C LEU A 265 13.89 -19.78 2.75
N ALA A 266 13.96 -18.84 1.82
CA ALA A 266 12.77 -18.27 1.16
C ALA A 266 11.98 -19.34 0.39
N THR A 267 12.69 -20.28 -0.28
CA THR A 267 12.07 -21.40 -1.02
C THR A 267 11.61 -22.56 -0.13
N SER A 268 11.93 -22.55 1.16
CA SER A 268 11.50 -23.59 2.11
C SER A 268 10.03 -23.49 2.53
N VAL A 269 9.35 -22.38 2.20
CA VAL A 269 7.92 -22.17 2.44
C VAL A 269 7.18 -22.22 1.11
N PRO A 270 5.87 -22.57 1.12
CA PRO A 270 5.05 -22.49 -0.08
C PRO A 270 5.08 -21.09 -0.71
N ASP A 271 5.08 -21.05 -2.05
CA ASP A 271 5.01 -19.81 -2.82
C ASP A 271 3.62 -19.17 -2.73
N GLU A 272 3.34 -18.65 -1.55
CA GLU A 272 2.09 -17.98 -1.20
C GLU A 272 2.39 -16.70 -0.41
N TRP A 273 1.72 -15.61 -0.77
CA TRP A 273 1.88 -14.32 -0.10
C TRP A 273 1.81 -14.41 1.43
N ALA A 274 0.84 -15.18 1.97
CA ALA A 274 0.67 -15.32 3.42
C ALA A 274 1.85 -16.03 4.10
N GLN A 275 2.54 -16.93 3.41
CA GLN A 275 3.73 -17.60 3.95
C GLN A 275 4.95 -16.68 3.87
N HIS A 276 5.12 -15.96 2.77
CA HIS A 276 6.16 -14.93 2.64
C HIS A 276 5.97 -13.79 3.66
N GLU A 277 4.72 -13.39 3.95
CA GLU A 277 4.40 -12.40 4.98
C GLU A 277 4.81 -12.88 6.37
N LYS A 278 4.47 -14.12 6.74
CA LYS A 278 4.90 -14.72 8.02
C LYS A 278 6.42 -14.77 8.14
N MET A 279 7.11 -15.13 7.07
CA MET A 279 8.59 -15.14 7.06
C MET A 279 9.13 -13.71 7.13
N GLY A 280 8.54 -12.76 6.43
CA GLY A 280 8.89 -11.33 6.46
C GLY A 280 8.79 -10.70 7.86
N ASP A 281 7.97 -11.27 8.74
CA ASP A 281 7.81 -10.84 10.14
C ASP A 281 8.81 -11.49 11.12
N THR A 282 9.81 -12.19 10.59
CA THR A 282 10.88 -12.84 11.38
C THR A 282 12.21 -12.08 11.30
N PRO A 283 13.14 -12.28 12.23
CA PRO A 283 14.50 -11.75 12.10
C PRO A 283 15.20 -12.18 10.81
N GLN A 284 14.94 -13.39 10.32
CA GLN A 284 15.46 -13.87 9.03
C GLN A 284 14.89 -13.09 7.85
N GLY A 285 13.57 -12.83 7.85
CA GLY A 285 12.92 -12.00 6.83
C GLY A 285 13.42 -10.54 6.87
N TRP A 286 13.67 -10.00 8.07
CA TRP A 286 14.28 -8.66 8.20
C TRP A 286 15.68 -8.63 7.64
N ALA A 287 16.50 -9.67 7.92
CA ALA A 287 17.83 -9.81 7.36
C ALA A 287 17.82 -9.94 5.83
N MET A 288 16.85 -10.66 5.25
CA MET A 288 16.64 -10.70 3.80
C MET A 288 16.30 -9.32 3.26
N HIS A 289 15.42 -8.58 3.95
CA HIS A 289 15.00 -7.26 3.51
C HIS A 289 16.14 -6.23 3.53
N ALA A 290 17.15 -6.42 4.37
CA ALA A 290 18.38 -5.62 4.33
C ALA A 290 19.11 -5.67 2.98
N MET A 291 18.91 -6.73 2.15
CA MET A 291 19.49 -6.84 0.80
C MET A 291 19.02 -5.70 -0.13
N VAL A 292 17.86 -5.09 0.13
CA VAL A 292 17.36 -3.93 -0.63
C VAL A 292 18.30 -2.73 -0.53
N LEU A 293 19.08 -2.65 0.54
CA LEU A 293 20.02 -1.57 0.82
C LEU A 293 21.41 -1.78 0.19
N ASP A 294 21.69 -2.99 -0.31
CA ASP A 294 22.97 -3.38 -0.86
C ASP A 294 23.14 -2.85 -2.29
N ILE A 295 24.34 -2.29 -2.61
CA ILE A 295 24.60 -1.70 -3.92
C ILE A 295 24.54 -2.70 -5.08
N ASP A 296 24.77 -3.98 -4.82
CA ASP A 296 24.75 -5.00 -5.87
C ASP A 296 23.37 -5.67 -6.00
N VAL A 297 22.73 -6.00 -4.88
CA VAL A 297 21.44 -6.75 -4.86
C VAL A 297 20.24 -5.80 -4.86
N GLY A 298 20.34 -4.66 -4.19
CA GLY A 298 19.24 -3.69 -4.09
C GLY A 298 18.68 -3.25 -5.44
N PRO A 299 19.50 -2.80 -6.40
CA PRO A 299 19.06 -2.46 -7.75
C PRO A 299 18.30 -3.59 -8.45
N MET A 300 18.73 -4.84 -8.28
CA MET A 300 18.07 -6.02 -8.85
C MET A 300 16.69 -6.23 -8.24
N LEU A 301 16.58 -6.24 -6.91
CA LEU A 301 15.30 -6.40 -6.20
C LEU A 301 14.33 -5.28 -6.53
N GLN A 302 14.78 -4.03 -6.58
CA GLN A 302 13.96 -2.89 -6.98
C GLN A 302 13.44 -3.04 -8.41
N THR A 303 14.27 -3.53 -9.34
CA THR A 303 13.87 -3.77 -10.73
C THR A 303 12.86 -4.91 -10.83
N HIS A 304 13.13 -6.05 -10.20
CA HIS A 304 12.25 -7.22 -10.27
C HIS A 304 10.88 -6.95 -9.68
N LYS A 305 10.76 -6.04 -8.71
CA LYS A 305 9.47 -5.59 -8.19
C LYS A 305 8.50 -5.11 -9.28
N LEU A 306 9.02 -4.47 -10.32
CA LEU A 306 8.24 -3.98 -11.45
C LEU A 306 8.25 -4.97 -12.62
N LEU A 307 9.38 -5.63 -12.84
CA LEU A 307 9.56 -6.52 -13.98
C LEU A 307 8.66 -7.75 -13.93
N THR A 308 8.37 -8.30 -12.74
CA THR A 308 7.42 -9.41 -12.57
C THR A 308 6.05 -9.07 -13.14
N SER A 309 5.53 -7.88 -12.91
CA SER A 309 4.26 -7.42 -13.48
C SER A 309 4.33 -7.29 -15.02
N VAL A 310 5.44 -6.81 -15.56
CA VAL A 310 5.64 -6.71 -17.02
C VAL A 310 5.67 -8.11 -17.65
N ILE A 311 6.41 -9.03 -17.04
CA ILE A 311 6.51 -10.44 -17.50
C ILE A 311 5.13 -11.09 -17.42
N PHE A 312 4.43 -10.95 -16.31
CA PHE A 312 3.09 -11.47 -16.13
C PHE A 312 2.12 -10.97 -17.21
N ALA A 313 2.11 -9.68 -17.50
CA ALA A 313 1.26 -9.11 -18.55
C ALA A 313 1.55 -9.72 -19.91
N ARG A 314 2.85 -9.87 -20.27
CA ARG A 314 3.27 -10.53 -21.53
C ARG A 314 2.83 -11.99 -21.62
N GLN A 315 2.98 -12.75 -20.54
CA GLN A 315 2.53 -14.15 -20.47
C GLN A 315 1.01 -14.28 -20.63
N LYS A 316 0.25 -13.25 -20.26
CA LYS A 316 -1.21 -13.17 -20.46
C LYS A 316 -1.61 -12.61 -21.83
N GLY A 317 -0.65 -12.42 -22.74
CA GLY A 317 -0.90 -11.94 -24.10
C GLY A 317 -0.98 -10.42 -24.25
N TYR A 318 -0.63 -9.65 -23.23
CA TYR A 318 -0.58 -8.20 -23.32
C TYR A 318 0.78 -7.77 -23.87
N THR A 319 0.82 -7.43 -25.16
CA THR A 319 2.08 -7.23 -25.90
C THR A 319 2.52 -5.78 -25.99
N ARG A 320 1.60 -4.80 -25.83
CA ARG A 320 2.02 -3.40 -25.78
C ARG A 320 2.75 -3.08 -24.47
N PRO A 321 3.70 -2.13 -24.47
CA PRO A 321 4.33 -1.67 -23.24
C PRO A 321 3.28 -1.11 -22.25
N LEU A 322 3.38 -1.54 -20.99
CA LEU A 322 2.63 -0.92 -19.90
C LEU A 322 3.10 0.51 -19.70
N THR A 323 2.16 1.45 -19.52
CA THR A 323 2.52 2.77 -19.00
C THR A 323 2.96 2.65 -17.54
N ALA A 324 3.65 3.66 -16.99
CA ALA A 324 4.03 3.65 -15.59
C ALA A 324 2.80 3.59 -14.65
N ALA A 325 1.73 4.31 -14.98
CA ALA A 325 0.49 4.27 -14.21
C ALA A 325 -0.20 2.90 -14.25
N GLU A 326 -0.21 2.23 -15.42
CA GLU A 326 -0.73 0.88 -15.55
C GLU A 326 0.11 -0.14 -14.75
N LEU A 327 1.43 -0.02 -14.81
CA LEU A 327 2.36 -0.84 -14.04
C LEU A 327 2.14 -0.64 -12.52
N GLU A 328 1.93 0.59 -12.09
CA GLU A 328 1.63 0.91 -10.70
C GLU A 328 0.27 0.32 -10.26
N MET A 329 -0.75 0.33 -11.11
CA MET A 329 -2.02 -0.33 -10.78
C MET A 329 -1.86 -1.84 -10.58
N MET A 330 -1.01 -2.50 -11.37
CA MET A 330 -0.67 -3.92 -11.17
C MET A 330 0.07 -4.12 -9.85
N ASN A 331 1.03 -3.25 -9.55
CA ASN A 331 1.77 -3.27 -8.28
C ASN A 331 0.86 -3.11 -7.05
N LEU A 332 -0.11 -2.19 -7.10
CA LEU A 332 -1.03 -1.88 -5.99
C LEU A 332 -2.12 -2.92 -5.77
N THR A 333 -2.69 -3.46 -6.85
CA THR A 333 -3.88 -4.33 -6.77
C THR A 333 -3.57 -5.80 -6.97
N GLY A 334 -2.30 -6.13 -7.28
CA GLY A 334 -1.82 -7.45 -7.67
C GLY A 334 -1.96 -7.67 -9.17
N ASP A 335 -1.01 -8.40 -9.74
CA ASP A 335 -0.83 -8.55 -11.19
C ASP A 335 -2.11 -8.96 -11.93
N GLY A 336 -2.81 -9.98 -11.45
CA GLY A 336 -4.04 -10.44 -12.10
C GLY A 336 -5.18 -9.42 -12.05
N THR A 337 -5.35 -8.75 -10.92
CA THR A 337 -6.41 -7.74 -10.73
C THR A 337 -6.06 -6.44 -11.46
N GLY A 338 -4.80 -6.03 -11.38
CA GLY A 338 -4.30 -4.83 -12.07
C GLY A 338 -4.34 -5.00 -13.59
N LEU A 339 -3.97 -6.18 -14.11
CA LEU A 339 -4.07 -6.46 -15.54
C LEU A 339 -5.52 -6.42 -16.04
N ASP A 340 -6.50 -6.84 -15.22
CA ASP A 340 -7.93 -6.67 -15.50
C ASP A 340 -8.32 -5.20 -15.70
N MET A 341 -7.78 -4.32 -14.85
CA MET A 341 -7.97 -2.88 -14.96
C MET A 341 -7.30 -2.31 -16.23
N VAL A 342 -6.08 -2.76 -16.52
CA VAL A 342 -5.23 -2.28 -17.62
C VAL A 342 -5.74 -2.74 -18.99
N THR A 343 -6.27 -3.95 -19.10
CA THR A 343 -6.79 -4.49 -20.36
C THR A 343 -8.21 -4.06 -20.70
N MET A 344 -8.89 -3.41 -19.76
CA MET A 344 -10.26 -2.93 -19.94
C MET A 344 -10.35 -1.89 -21.06
N PRO A 345 -11.34 -1.98 -21.97
CA PRO A 345 -11.61 -0.96 -22.97
C PRO A 345 -11.84 0.42 -22.35
N LEU A 346 -11.39 1.49 -23.02
CA LEU A 346 -11.49 2.86 -22.49
C LEU A 346 -12.91 3.24 -22.07
N ALA A 347 -13.91 2.94 -22.88
CA ALA A 347 -15.31 3.24 -22.57
C ALA A 347 -15.82 2.54 -21.29
N MET A 348 -15.25 1.38 -20.94
CA MET A 348 -15.57 0.69 -19.70
C MET A 348 -14.84 1.31 -18.49
N ARG A 349 -13.61 1.81 -18.69
CA ARG A 349 -12.82 2.44 -17.61
C ARG A 349 -13.53 3.65 -17.00
N GLU A 350 -14.35 4.36 -17.77
CA GLU A 350 -15.13 5.51 -17.31
C GLU A 350 -16.31 5.11 -16.42
N GLN A 351 -16.82 3.89 -16.60
CA GLN A 351 -18.03 3.40 -15.94
C GLN A 351 -17.74 2.50 -14.74
N VAL A 352 -16.63 1.72 -14.80
CA VAL A 352 -16.35 0.72 -13.77
C VAL A 352 -15.75 1.34 -12.52
N PRO A 353 -16.41 1.17 -11.35
CA PRO A 353 -15.90 1.66 -10.08
C PRO A 353 -14.59 0.99 -9.65
N THR A 354 -13.71 1.78 -9.08
CA THR A 354 -12.42 1.33 -8.53
C THR A 354 -12.55 0.27 -7.44
N SER A 355 -13.65 0.27 -6.69
CA SER A 355 -13.99 -0.75 -5.67
C SER A 355 -13.96 -2.20 -6.19
N ASN A 356 -14.18 -2.42 -7.49
CA ASN A 356 -14.10 -3.75 -8.12
C ASN A 356 -12.70 -4.39 -8.03
N PHE A 357 -11.64 -3.60 -7.78
CA PHE A 357 -10.24 -4.01 -7.86
C PHE A 357 -9.56 -4.10 -6.50
N PHE A 358 -10.20 -3.64 -5.44
CA PHE A 358 -9.68 -3.67 -4.08
C PHE A 358 -10.48 -4.63 -3.20
N VAL A 359 -9.85 -5.18 -2.16
CA VAL A 359 -10.58 -5.74 -1.03
C VAL A 359 -11.15 -4.61 -0.19
N ARG A 360 -12.24 -4.89 0.55
CA ARG A 360 -12.97 -3.89 1.33
C ARG A 360 -12.06 -3.00 2.18
N LEU A 361 -11.28 -3.60 3.09
CA LEU A 361 -10.38 -2.83 3.97
C LEU A 361 -9.34 -2.03 3.20
N GLY A 362 -8.84 -2.57 2.09
CA GLY A 362 -7.93 -1.88 1.19
C GLY A 362 -8.56 -0.65 0.57
N TYR A 363 -9.78 -0.79 0.07
CA TYR A 363 -10.54 0.33 -0.50
C TYR A 363 -10.87 1.40 0.53
N GLU A 364 -11.46 1.01 1.66
CA GLU A 364 -11.86 1.93 2.74
C GLU A 364 -10.69 2.75 3.31
N ARG A 365 -9.46 2.23 3.18
CA ARG A 365 -8.23 2.91 3.58
C ARG A 365 -7.54 3.69 2.47
N ASN A 366 -8.09 3.66 1.27
CA ASN A 366 -7.51 4.29 0.08
C ASN A 366 -8.32 5.51 -0.36
N PRO A 367 -8.08 6.70 0.22
CA PRO A 367 -8.82 7.89 -0.11
C PRO A 367 -8.65 8.34 -1.56
N VAL A 368 -7.54 7.95 -2.23
CA VAL A 368 -7.31 8.29 -3.63
C VAL A 368 -8.24 7.48 -4.52
N ALA A 369 -8.35 6.16 -4.30
CA ALA A 369 -9.28 5.31 -5.03
C ALA A 369 -10.75 5.66 -4.75
N ILE A 370 -11.07 6.10 -3.51
CA ILE A 370 -12.43 6.55 -3.15
C ILE A 370 -12.80 7.85 -3.88
N ARG A 371 -11.90 8.85 -3.89
CA ARG A 371 -12.14 10.14 -4.57
C ARG A 371 -12.14 10.01 -6.09
N ASN A 372 -11.26 9.16 -6.62
CA ASN A 372 -11.16 8.87 -8.05
C ASN A 372 -11.83 7.52 -8.34
N ASN A 373 -13.12 7.52 -8.18
CA ASN A 373 -13.98 6.36 -8.01
C ASN A 373 -14.29 5.57 -9.30
N THR A 374 -13.64 5.88 -10.42
CA THR A 374 -13.66 5.06 -11.65
C THR A 374 -12.23 4.71 -12.08
N VAL A 375 -12.08 3.63 -12.85
CA VAL A 375 -10.77 3.19 -13.36
C VAL A 375 -10.09 4.31 -14.15
N ALA A 376 -10.83 5.01 -15.01
CA ALA A 376 -10.28 6.12 -15.80
C ALA A 376 -9.73 7.24 -14.91
N LYS A 377 -10.50 7.66 -13.89
CA LYS A 377 -10.08 8.73 -12.96
C LYS A 377 -8.86 8.31 -12.13
N LEU A 378 -8.83 7.06 -11.66
CA LEU A 378 -7.72 6.57 -10.86
C LEU A 378 -6.42 6.51 -11.68
N LEU A 379 -6.47 5.99 -12.90
CA LEU A 379 -5.31 5.99 -13.80
C LEU A 379 -4.84 7.42 -14.12
N ALA A 380 -5.77 8.33 -14.43
CA ALA A 380 -5.44 9.71 -14.77
C ALA A 380 -4.80 10.46 -13.58
N VAL A 381 -5.33 10.31 -12.36
CA VAL A 381 -4.73 10.95 -11.18
C VAL A 381 -3.36 10.37 -10.84
N THR A 382 -3.17 9.06 -11.01
CA THR A 382 -1.87 8.40 -10.82
C THR A 382 -0.85 8.92 -11.83
N ASP A 383 -1.24 9.02 -13.09
CA ASP A 383 -0.40 9.53 -14.17
C ASP A 383 0.00 11.00 -13.93
N SER A 384 -0.96 11.86 -13.58
CA SER A 384 -0.72 13.27 -13.22
C SER A 384 0.19 13.43 -12.00
N TRP A 385 0.03 12.55 -11.00
CA TRP A 385 0.92 12.55 -9.83
C TRP A 385 2.35 12.17 -10.22
N MET A 386 2.50 11.15 -11.05
CA MET A 386 3.80 10.73 -11.59
C MET A 386 4.47 11.87 -12.37
N ASP A 387 3.73 12.58 -13.23
CA ASP A 387 4.25 13.72 -13.99
C ASP A 387 4.76 14.82 -13.08
N SER A 388 3.95 15.22 -12.11
CA SER A 388 4.32 16.30 -11.20
C SER A 388 5.57 15.97 -10.38
N HIS A 389 5.70 14.74 -9.87
CA HIS A 389 6.82 14.32 -9.04
C HIS A 389 8.07 13.94 -9.86
N SER A 390 7.91 13.58 -11.13
CA SER A 390 9.05 13.37 -12.05
C SER A 390 9.81 14.67 -12.36
N SER A 391 9.20 15.82 -12.10
CA SER A 391 9.86 17.13 -12.24
C SER A 391 10.79 17.48 -11.08
N LEU A 392 10.78 16.73 -9.98
CA LEU A 392 11.56 16.99 -8.78
C LEU A 392 13.04 16.53 -8.93
N PRO A 393 13.97 17.12 -8.15
CA PRO A 393 15.40 16.89 -8.31
C PRO A 393 15.79 15.41 -8.31
N GLY A 394 15.32 14.65 -7.33
CA GLY A 394 15.69 13.23 -7.23
C GLY A 394 15.23 12.38 -8.40
N ALA A 395 14.05 12.68 -8.97
CA ALA A 395 13.55 12.00 -10.17
C ALA A 395 14.32 12.43 -11.43
N LYS A 396 14.67 13.71 -11.57
CA LYS A 396 15.52 14.20 -12.65
C LYS A 396 16.90 13.57 -12.62
N GLU A 397 17.51 13.45 -11.44
CA GLU A 397 18.79 12.76 -11.27
C GLU A 397 18.71 11.28 -11.66
N LEU A 398 17.61 10.60 -11.30
CA LEU A 398 17.39 9.23 -11.72
C LEU A 398 17.21 9.13 -13.24
N ALA A 399 16.43 10.04 -13.84
CA ALA A 399 16.25 10.09 -15.30
C ALA A 399 17.60 10.32 -16.04
N ALA A 400 18.48 11.14 -15.49
CA ALA A 400 19.80 11.38 -16.04
C ALA A 400 20.76 10.19 -15.88
N ALA A 401 20.44 9.21 -15.04
CA ALA A 401 21.22 7.99 -14.86
C ALA A 401 20.88 6.91 -15.90
N PHE A 402 19.74 7.03 -16.60
CA PHE A 402 19.31 6.17 -17.71
C PHE A 402 19.94 6.60 -19.02
#